data_147ce606e5be849dc31ed7454f8208b4
#
_entry.id   147ce606e5be849dc31ed7454f8208b4
#
_cell.length_a   1.000
_cell.length_b   1.000
_cell.length_c   1.000
_cell.angle_alpha   90.00
_cell.angle_beta   90.00
_cell.angle_gamma   90.00
#
_symmetry.space_group_name_H-M   'P 1'
#
loop_
_entity.id
_entity.type
_entity.pdbx_description
1 polymer ?
#
loop_
_entity_poly.entity_id
_entity_poly.type
_entity_poly.pdbx_seq_one_letter_code
_entity_poly.pdbx_strand_id
1 'polypeptide(L)'
;MLFNYMKDIKPKLIKLFKEGYCTPQIARIARTINEPSTTIHYNIKKLEKEGAIKTYKAVFDYKKIDEGFCAFLLIALSPGEYISPERIAMNLAKHKEVESIDLVTGEWELIVKARAKDQDQYYDFLRTVISAERGIQKTLSMISLNQLKTEFTLL
;
A
#
# COMPACT_ATOMS: atom_id res chain seq x y z
N MET A 1 31.85 -15.55 27.39
CA MET A 1 31.14 -15.51 26.10
C MET A 1 30.05 -14.45 26.20
N LEU A 2 30.32 -13.26 25.69
CA LEU A 2 29.33 -12.18 25.59
C LEU A 2 28.50 -12.45 24.33
N PHE A 3 27.32 -13.04 24.51
CA PHE A 3 26.32 -13.03 23.45
C PHE A 3 25.84 -11.59 23.27
N ASN A 4 26.34 -10.95 22.22
CA ASN A 4 25.88 -9.65 21.78
C ASN A 4 24.41 -9.83 21.35
N TYR A 5 23.46 -9.46 22.21
CA TYR A 5 22.02 -9.40 21.88
C TYR A 5 21.87 -8.31 20.84
N MET A 6 21.99 -8.65 19.57
CA MET A 6 21.63 -7.74 18.49
C MET A 6 20.16 -7.38 18.65
N LYS A 7 19.89 -6.12 18.93
CA LYS A 7 18.54 -5.60 19.08
C LYS A 7 17.76 -5.88 17.80
N ASP A 8 16.65 -6.61 17.91
CA ASP A 8 15.78 -6.84 16.75
C ASP A 8 15.12 -5.52 16.33
N ILE A 9 15.60 -4.95 15.21
CA ILE A 9 15.06 -3.73 14.60
C ILE A 9 14.21 -4.00 13.36
N LYS A 10 13.98 -5.28 13.01
CA LYS A 10 13.24 -5.70 11.81
C LYS A 10 11.85 -5.02 11.69
N PRO A 11 11.00 -4.96 12.74
CA PRO A 11 9.71 -4.31 12.63
C PRO A 11 9.82 -2.81 12.31
N LYS A 12 10.83 -2.13 12.88
CA LYS A 12 11.08 -0.70 12.60
C LYS A 12 11.52 -0.47 11.16
N LEU A 13 12.39 -1.33 10.63
CA LEU A 13 12.85 -1.24 9.24
C LEU A 13 11.69 -1.49 8.25
N ILE A 14 10.85 -2.49 8.50
CA ILE A 14 9.67 -2.77 7.67
C ILE A 14 8.77 -1.53 7.62
N LYS A 15 8.49 -0.92 8.78
CA LYS A 15 7.68 0.30 8.86
C LYS A 15 8.28 1.43 8.01
N LEU A 16 9.56 1.74 8.20
CA LEU A 16 10.25 2.81 7.46
C LEU A 16 10.22 2.55 5.94
N PHE A 17 10.47 1.32 5.50
CA PHE A 17 10.44 0.98 4.07
C PHE A 17 9.05 1.11 3.45
N LYS A 18 7.98 0.84 4.21
CA LYS A 18 6.60 1.10 3.78
C LYS A 18 6.30 2.60 3.69
N GLU A 19 6.88 3.40 4.56
CA GLU A 19 6.75 4.86 4.58
C GLU A 19 7.60 5.56 3.51
N GLY A 20 8.36 4.80 2.69
CA GLY A 20 9.12 5.35 1.58
C GLY A 20 10.58 5.69 1.88
N TYR A 21 11.12 5.25 3.03
CA TYR A 21 12.55 5.40 3.33
C TYR A 21 13.40 4.42 2.52
N CYS A 22 13.25 4.49 1.19
CA CYS A 22 14.04 3.74 0.23
C CYS A 22 14.73 4.71 -0.74
N THR A 23 15.87 4.30 -1.26
CA THR A 23 16.60 5.11 -2.26
C THR A 23 16.95 4.26 -3.47
N PRO A 24 16.94 4.83 -4.68
CA PRO A 24 17.37 4.12 -5.87
C PRO A 24 18.88 3.81 -5.81
N GLN A 25 19.25 2.65 -6.32
CA GLN A 25 20.65 2.21 -6.37
C GLN A 25 21.36 2.85 -7.59
N ILE A 26 21.74 4.11 -7.48
CA ILE A 26 22.31 4.91 -8.57
C ILE A 26 23.44 4.18 -9.31
N ALA A 27 24.42 3.64 -8.59
CA ALA A 27 25.56 2.96 -9.20
C ALA A 27 25.17 1.67 -9.97
N ARG A 28 24.12 0.97 -9.52
CA ARG A 28 23.59 -0.21 -10.21
C ARG A 28 22.87 0.21 -11.50
N ILE A 29 22.03 1.23 -11.43
CA ILE A 29 21.30 1.77 -12.58
C ILE A 29 22.31 2.25 -13.64
N ALA A 30 23.31 3.05 -13.24
CA ALA A 30 24.36 3.57 -14.11
C ALA A 30 25.06 2.44 -14.90
N ARG A 31 25.44 1.36 -14.25
CA ARG A 31 26.03 0.18 -14.90
C ARG A 31 25.07 -0.53 -15.84
N THR A 32 23.79 -0.63 -15.48
CA THR A 32 22.78 -1.35 -16.26
C THR A 32 22.48 -0.67 -17.59
N ILE A 33 22.40 0.67 -17.61
CA ILE A 33 22.09 1.44 -18.83
C ILE A 33 23.32 2.10 -19.45
N ASN A 34 24.51 1.83 -18.90
CA ASN A 34 25.81 2.34 -19.39
C ASN A 34 25.88 3.88 -19.46
N GLU A 35 25.43 4.54 -18.37
CA GLU A 35 25.43 5.99 -18.26
C GLU A 35 26.15 6.46 -16.98
N PRO A 36 26.75 7.67 -16.97
CA PRO A 36 27.39 8.22 -15.77
C PRO A 36 26.41 8.34 -14.60
N SER A 37 26.87 8.04 -13.37
CA SER A 37 26.05 8.16 -12.16
C SER A 37 25.51 9.57 -11.95
N THR A 38 26.21 10.61 -12.37
CA THR A 38 25.77 12.00 -12.33
C THR A 38 24.55 12.24 -13.23
N THR A 39 24.56 11.66 -14.43
CA THR A 39 23.43 11.71 -15.37
C THR A 39 22.19 11.02 -14.78
N ILE A 40 22.39 9.85 -14.16
CA ILE A 40 21.31 9.11 -13.51
C ILE A 40 20.72 9.94 -12.37
N HIS A 41 21.58 10.44 -11.49
CA HIS A 41 21.13 11.27 -10.34
C HIS A 41 20.32 12.48 -10.82
N TYR A 42 20.82 13.22 -11.80
CA TYR A 42 20.12 14.38 -12.34
C TYR A 42 18.71 14.03 -12.88
N ASN A 43 18.61 12.96 -13.68
CA ASN A 43 17.33 12.55 -14.27
C ASN A 43 16.34 12.04 -13.21
N ILE A 44 16.81 11.30 -12.20
CA ILE A 44 15.96 10.90 -11.09
C ILE A 44 15.41 12.12 -10.34
N LYS A 45 16.27 13.09 -10.03
CA LYS A 45 15.85 14.35 -9.37
C LYS A 45 14.85 15.13 -10.21
N LYS A 46 14.99 15.09 -11.54
CA LYS A 46 14.01 15.71 -12.44
C LYS A 46 12.66 15.01 -12.35
N LEU A 47 12.60 13.68 -12.38
CA LEU A 47 11.37 12.91 -12.24
C LEU A 47 10.68 13.13 -10.88
N GLU A 48 11.47 13.25 -9.80
CA GLU A 48 10.96 13.61 -8.46
C GLU A 48 10.34 15.01 -8.47
N LYS A 49 11.05 15.99 -9.03
CA LYS A 49 10.60 17.40 -9.11
C LYS A 49 9.33 17.56 -9.96
N GLU A 50 9.22 16.82 -11.05
CA GLU A 50 8.05 16.80 -11.93
C GLU A 50 6.87 16.02 -11.33
N GLY A 51 7.06 15.34 -10.18
CA GLY A 51 6.05 14.52 -9.52
C GLY A 51 5.75 13.19 -10.20
N ALA A 52 6.55 12.81 -11.22
CA ALA A 52 6.46 11.51 -11.86
C ALA A 52 6.83 10.38 -10.89
N ILE A 53 7.79 10.63 -10.00
CA ILE A 53 8.12 9.76 -8.87
C ILE A 53 7.59 10.42 -7.60
N LYS A 54 6.59 9.81 -6.98
CA LYS A 54 6.00 10.31 -5.71
C LYS A 54 6.71 9.79 -4.48
N THR A 55 7.18 8.55 -4.52
CA THR A 55 7.85 7.90 -3.39
C THR A 55 8.61 6.65 -3.86
N TYR A 56 9.48 6.14 -2.99
CA TYR A 56 10.14 4.85 -3.16
C TYR A 56 9.74 3.96 -2.01
N LYS A 57 9.37 2.73 -2.27
CA LYS A 57 9.05 1.75 -1.23
C LYS A 57 9.56 0.36 -1.59
N ALA A 58 9.79 -0.47 -0.60
CA ALA A 58 10.11 -1.87 -0.80
C ALA A 58 8.83 -2.67 -1.10
N VAL A 59 8.94 -3.64 -1.99
CA VAL A 59 7.93 -4.67 -2.19
C VAL A 59 8.26 -5.83 -1.26
N PHE A 60 7.28 -6.25 -0.45
CA PHE A 60 7.44 -7.31 0.54
C PHE A 60 6.76 -8.61 0.11
N ASP A 61 7.33 -9.73 0.51
CA ASP A 61 6.56 -10.95 0.70
C ASP A 61 5.75 -10.78 2.01
N TYR A 62 4.50 -10.39 1.87
CA TYR A 62 3.64 -10.01 3.00
C TYR A 62 3.39 -11.16 3.98
N LYS A 63 3.47 -12.44 3.52
CA LYS A 63 3.37 -13.61 4.39
C LYS A 63 4.55 -13.69 5.39
N LYS A 64 5.71 -13.15 5.01
CA LYS A 64 6.92 -13.13 5.85
C LYS A 64 7.00 -11.97 6.83
N ILE A 65 6.03 -11.04 6.78
CA ILE A 65 5.98 -9.88 7.66
C ILE A 65 4.65 -9.79 8.43
N ASP A 66 3.97 -10.93 8.59
CA ASP A 66 2.70 -11.07 9.32
C ASP A 66 1.57 -10.18 8.78
N GLU A 67 1.51 -10.02 7.44
CA GLU A 67 0.47 -9.26 6.73
C GLU A 67 -0.05 -10.02 5.50
N GLY A 68 -0.08 -11.35 5.61
CA GLY A 68 -0.40 -12.23 4.50
C GLY A 68 -1.86 -12.23 4.06
N PHE A 69 -2.79 -11.75 4.91
CA PHE A 69 -4.19 -11.67 4.55
C PHE A 69 -4.43 -10.45 3.65
N CYS A 70 -5.07 -10.67 2.50
CA CYS A 70 -5.38 -9.61 1.54
C CYS A 70 -6.83 -9.75 1.08
N ALA A 71 -7.56 -8.66 1.07
CA ALA A 71 -8.92 -8.59 0.54
C ALA A 71 -9.09 -7.37 -0.36
N PHE A 72 -9.93 -7.52 -1.38
CA PHE A 72 -10.48 -6.40 -2.13
C PHE A 72 -11.88 -6.13 -1.62
N LEU A 73 -12.11 -4.93 -1.12
CA LEU A 73 -13.38 -4.49 -0.60
C LEU A 73 -14.01 -3.51 -1.60
N LEU A 74 -15.10 -3.92 -2.22
CA LEU A 74 -15.92 -3.07 -3.06
C LEU A 74 -16.92 -2.35 -2.17
N ILE A 75 -17.08 -1.04 -2.37
CA ILE A 75 -17.94 -0.19 -1.55
C ILE A 75 -18.88 0.57 -2.48
N ALA A 76 -20.18 0.43 -2.22
CA ALA A 76 -21.21 1.30 -2.78
C ALA A 76 -21.58 2.36 -1.75
N LEU A 77 -21.67 3.60 -2.21
CA LEU A 77 -22.00 4.75 -1.39
C LEU A 77 -23.50 5.05 -1.39
N SER A 78 -23.96 5.74 -0.37
CA SER A 78 -25.33 6.27 -0.33
C SER A 78 -25.49 7.39 -1.36
N PRO A 79 -26.68 7.60 -1.97
CA PRO A 79 -26.88 8.59 -3.02
C PRO A 79 -26.42 10.02 -2.68
N GLY A 80 -26.50 10.42 -1.41
CA GLY A 80 -26.02 11.73 -0.95
C GLY A 80 -24.50 11.89 -0.95
N GLU A 81 -23.73 10.80 -1.01
CA GLU A 81 -22.26 10.79 -0.98
C GLU A 81 -21.64 10.70 -2.38
N TYR A 82 -22.43 10.52 -3.42
CA TYR A 82 -21.91 10.48 -4.82
C TYR A 82 -21.26 11.79 -5.27
N ILE A 83 -21.58 12.90 -4.59
CA ILE A 83 -21.04 14.22 -4.93
C ILE A 83 -19.57 14.36 -4.45
N SER A 84 -19.19 13.67 -3.39
CA SER A 84 -17.84 13.73 -2.82
C SER A 84 -17.39 12.39 -2.23
N PRO A 85 -17.22 11.36 -3.08
CA PRO A 85 -16.75 10.05 -2.63
C PRO A 85 -15.32 10.10 -2.06
N GLU A 86 -14.54 11.13 -2.45
CA GLU A 86 -13.18 11.35 -1.96
C GLU A 86 -13.13 11.55 -0.45
N ARG A 87 -14.17 12.14 0.16
CA ARG A 87 -14.25 12.32 1.62
C ARG A 87 -14.15 10.99 2.34
N ILE A 88 -14.94 10.01 1.91
CA ILE A 88 -14.97 8.66 2.49
C ILE A 88 -13.64 7.95 2.19
N ALA A 89 -13.17 8.03 0.94
CA ALA A 89 -11.89 7.44 0.54
C ALA A 89 -10.72 7.97 1.39
N MET A 90 -10.65 9.29 1.64
CA MET A 90 -9.61 9.92 2.45
C MET A 90 -9.71 9.54 3.94
N ASN A 91 -10.91 9.32 4.47
CA ASN A 91 -11.07 8.81 5.83
C ASN A 91 -10.55 7.37 5.94
N LEU A 92 -10.93 6.51 5.02
CA LEU A 92 -10.49 5.12 4.99
C LEU A 92 -8.97 4.99 4.78
N ALA A 93 -8.37 5.86 3.95
CA ALA A 93 -6.93 5.87 3.66
C ALA A 93 -6.04 6.11 4.89
N LYS A 94 -6.58 6.63 5.99
CA LYS A 94 -5.84 6.84 7.25
C LYS A 94 -5.56 5.53 8.01
N HIS A 95 -6.27 4.47 7.68
CA HIS A 95 -6.17 3.19 8.38
C HIS A 95 -5.04 2.34 7.82
N LYS A 96 -4.26 1.73 8.71
CA LYS A 96 -3.08 0.93 8.37
C LYS A 96 -3.41 -0.33 7.54
N GLU A 97 -4.64 -0.82 7.67
CA GLU A 97 -5.15 -1.95 6.91
C GLU A 97 -5.37 -1.61 5.42
N VAL A 98 -5.47 -0.33 5.09
CA VAL A 98 -5.73 0.13 3.72
C VAL A 98 -4.43 0.27 2.95
N GLU A 99 -4.21 -0.60 1.95
CA GLU A 99 -3.04 -0.56 1.07
C GLU A 99 -3.25 0.39 -0.11
N SER A 100 -4.43 0.38 -0.72
CA SER A 100 -4.83 1.32 -1.78
C SER A 100 -6.34 1.51 -1.82
N ILE A 101 -6.75 2.66 -2.37
CA ILE A 101 -8.14 2.97 -2.67
C ILE A 101 -8.20 3.58 -4.06
N ASP A 102 -9.11 3.10 -4.88
CA ASP A 102 -9.42 3.63 -6.18
C ASP A 102 -10.90 4.04 -6.25
N LEU A 103 -11.17 5.22 -6.82
CA LEU A 103 -12.49 5.60 -7.29
C LEU A 103 -12.73 4.94 -8.63
N VAL A 104 -13.86 4.27 -8.77
CA VAL A 104 -14.17 3.50 -9.97
C VAL A 104 -15.56 3.83 -10.50
N THR A 105 -15.81 3.46 -11.73
CA THR A 105 -17.13 3.58 -12.35
C THR A 105 -17.88 2.26 -12.28
N GLY A 106 -19.22 2.31 -12.20
CA GLY A 106 -20.09 1.13 -12.23
C GLY A 106 -21.02 1.05 -11.03
N GLU A 107 -21.29 -0.15 -10.56
CA GLU A 107 -22.17 -0.42 -9.40
C GLU A 107 -21.51 -0.04 -8.05
N TRP A 108 -20.21 0.05 -8.03
CA TRP A 108 -19.38 0.35 -6.86
C TRP A 108 -18.61 1.64 -7.10
N GLU A 109 -18.51 2.50 -6.12
CA GLU A 109 -17.77 3.76 -6.22
C GLU A 109 -16.31 3.64 -5.78
N LEU A 110 -16.02 2.71 -4.84
CA LEU A 110 -14.68 2.52 -4.31
C LEU A 110 -14.24 1.06 -4.40
N ILE A 111 -12.98 0.85 -4.77
CA ILE A 111 -12.26 -0.40 -4.55
C ILE A 111 -11.15 -0.14 -3.53
N VAL A 112 -11.20 -0.84 -2.42
CA VAL A 112 -10.18 -0.78 -1.35
C VAL A 112 -9.41 -2.08 -1.35
N LYS A 113 -8.09 -2.02 -1.51
CA LYS A 113 -7.23 -3.15 -1.21
C LYS A 113 -6.82 -3.08 0.24
N ALA A 114 -7.27 -4.04 1.02
CA ALA A 114 -7.00 -4.14 2.45
C ALA A 114 -6.01 -5.26 2.75
N ARG A 115 -5.15 -5.02 3.72
CA ARG A 115 -4.18 -5.97 4.22
C ARG A 115 -4.28 -6.13 5.73
N ALA A 116 -4.17 -7.37 6.18
CA ALA A 116 -4.23 -7.70 7.59
C ALA A 116 -3.29 -8.88 7.88
N LYS A 117 -3.05 -9.13 9.14
CA LYS A 117 -2.33 -10.32 9.59
C LYS A 117 -3.11 -11.58 9.25
N ASP A 118 -4.39 -11.58 9.59
CA ASP A 118 -5.31 -12.72 9.49
C ASP A 118 -6.75 -12.26 9.24
N GLN A 119 -7.67 -13.21 9.15
CA GLN A 119 -9.09 -12.96 8.95
C GLN A 119 -9.71 -12.21 10.13
N ASP A 120 -9.28 -12.45 11.36
CA ASP A 120 -9.84 -11.82 12.55
C ASP A 120 -9.53 -10.33 12.57
N GLN A 121 -8.30 -9.94 12.25
CA GLN A 121 -7.95 -8.53 12.11
C GLN A 121 -8.73 -7.85 10.97
N TYR A 122 -8.94 -8.55 9.84
CA TYR A 122 -9.77 -8.00 8.76
C TYR A 122 -11.23 -7.84 9.18
N TYR A 123 -11.79 -8.81 9.92
CA TYR A 123 -13.13 -8.71 10.44
C TYR A 123 -13.27 -7.53 11.42
N ASP A 124 -12.30 -7.33 12.31
CA ASP A 124 -12.27 -6.16 13.18
C ASP A 124 -12.24 -4.84 12.42
N PHE A 125 -11.45 -4.76 11.34
CA PHE A 125 -11.44 -3.61 10.45
C PHE A 125 -12.82 -3.34 9.83
N LEU A 126 -13.50 -4.37 9.31
CA LEU A 126 -14.86 -4.22 8.79
C LEU A 126 -15.82 -3.71 9.85
N ARG A 127 -15.76 -4.26 11.07
CA ARG A 127 -16.66 -3.94 12.16
C ARG A 127 -16.41 -2.57 12.76
N THR A 128 -15.17 -2.15 12.91
CA THR A 128 -14.80 -0.93 13.62
C THR A 128 -14.61 0.28 12.72
N VAL A 129 -14.20 0.08 11.48
CA VAL A 129 -13.90 1.14 10.54
C VAL A 129 -14.99 1.25 9.47
N ILE A 130 -15.20 0.17 8.72
CA ILE A 130 -16.13 0.22 7.58
C ILE A 130 -17.57 0.44 8.02
N SER A 131 -18.05 -0.29 9.04
CA SER A 131 -19.42 -0.14 9.52
C SER A 131 -19.65 1.17 10.29
N ALA A 132 -18.61 1.82 10.75
CA ALA A 132 -18.70 3.13 11.42
C ALA A 132 -18.66 4.32 10.44
N GLU A 133 -18.17 4.12 9.21
CA GLU A 133 -18.08 5.19 8.21
C GLU A 133 -19.47 5.49 7.62
N ARG A 134 -19.95 6.70 7.90
CA ARG A 134 -21.26 7.15 7.39
C ARG A 134 -21.16 7.38 5.87
N GLY A 135 -22.22 6.92 5.17
CA GLY A 135 -22.31 7.06 3.72
C GLY A 135 -21.94 5.79 2.95
N ILE A 136 -21.43 4.77 3.61
CA ILE A 136 -21.31 3.43 3.02
C ILE A 136 -22.68 2.76 3.06
N GLN A 137 -23.19 2.39 1.88
CA GLN A 137 -24.48 1.72 1.75
C GLN A 137 -24.34 0.19 1.72
N LYS A 138 -23.35 -0.30 0.97
CA LYS A 138 -23.18 -1.72 0.70
C LYS A 138 -21.69 -2.04 0.51
N THR A 139 -21.28 -3.20 0.93
CA THR A 139 -19.91 -3.69 0.72
C THR A 139 -19.89 -5.13 0.24
N LEU A 140 -18.85 -5.46 -0.52
CA LEU A 140 -18.54 -6.82 -0.94
C LEU A 140 -17.05 -7.07 -0.75
N SER A 141 -16.71 -8.07 0.07
CA SER A 141 -15.32 -8.50 0.27
C SER A 141 -14.97 -9.66 -0.64
N MET A 142 -13.87 -9.52 -1.39
CA MET A 142 -13.24 -10.60 -2.15
C MET A 142 -11.89 -10.91 -1.54
N ILE A 143 -11.75 -12.12 -0.97
CA ILE A 143 -10.50 -12.57 -0.35
C ILE A 143 -9.52 -13.01 -1.46
N SER A 144 -8.31 -12.43 -1.46
CA SER A 144 -7.24 -12.87 -2.35
C SER A 144 -6.65 -14.18 -1.85
N LEU A 145 -6.83 -15.25 -2.61
CA LEU A 145 -6.28 -16.56 -2.27
C LEU A 145 -4.76 -16.61 -2.46
N ASN A 146 -4.26 -15.98 -3.50
CA ASN A 146 -2.83 -15.89 -3.78
C ASN A 146 -2.52 -14.66 -4.64
N GLN A 147 -1.51 -13.90 -4.28
CA GLN A 147 -1.04 -12.76 -5.04
C GLN A 147 0.19 -13.18 -5.85
N LEU A 148 0.03 -13.33 -7.16
CA LEU A 148 1.09 -13.80 -8.06
C LEU A 148 2.00 -12.68 -8.53
N LYS A 149 1.48 -11.45 -8.60
CA LYS A 149 2.22 -10.26 -9.04
C LYS A 149 1.75 -9.04 -8.28
N THR A 150 2.66 -8.19 -7.87
CA THR A 150 2.36 -6.89 -7.26
C THR A 150 3.33 -5.84 -7.78
N GLU A 151 2.82 -4.66 -8.08
CA GLU A 151 3.64 -3.49 -8.51
C GLU A 151 4.72 -3.85 -9.54
N PHE A 152 4.31 -4.58 -10.58
CA PHE A 152 5.19 -5.09 -11.66
C PHE A 152 6.20 -6.18 -11.24
N THR A 153 6.17 -6.62 -9.99
CA THR A 153 7.05 -7.67 -9.46
C THR A 153 6.31 -9.00 -9.36
N LEU A 154 6.89 -10.08 -9.94
CA LEU A 154 6.44 -11.45 -9.69
C LEU A 154 6.82 -11.86 -8.27
N LEU A 155 5.89 -12.49 -7.56
CA LEU A 155 6.05 -12.95 -6.18
C LEU A 155 6.29 -14.45 -6.11
#